data_18af6304d9f1d9dbe93086183a631f46
#
_entry.id   18af6304d9f1d9dbe93086183a631f46
#
_cell.length_a   1.000
_cell.length_b   1.000
_cell.length_c   1.000
_cell.angle_alpha   90.00
_cell.angle_beta   90.00
_cell.angle_gamma   90.00
#
_symmetry.space_group_name_H-M   'P 1'
#
loop_
_entity.id
_entity.type
_entity.pdbx_description
1 polymer ?
#
loop_
_entity_poly.entity_id
_entity_poly.type
_entity_poly.pdbx_seq_one_letter_code
_entity_poly.pdbx_strand_id
1 'polypeptide(L)'
;MRRSLAAIAGVVLVLFAVGGASAQRQGNASSSSARDLAPIDLTGYWVSYVTENWRYRMVTPAKGEYRRIPASPAALPIINAWDPVADQRAGNQCKSYGAAAIMSVPGRLRITWQDADTLRIDTDAGTQTRLLRFTAGAPGNKSASAPRPTWQGESNARWERVAAPDTGGSLRVVTSNLRAGYLRKNGVPYSERTTVSEHFDLAPLPDGGTLLLVTTIVEDPVYLNVPYVVSPHFKKEPDGSKWDPTPCSSTW
;
A
#
# COMPACT_ATOMS: atom_id res chain seq x y z
N MET A 1 51.26 80.47 42.87
CA MET A 1 50.09 80.60 43.77
C MET A 1 48.88 81.01 42.94
N ARG A 2 47.97 80.11 42.66
CA ARG A 2 46.51 80.34 42.51
C ARG A 2 45.90 79.05 41.92
N ARG A 3 45.08 78.41 42.73
CA ARG A 3 44.30 77.23 42.41
C ARG A 3 43.09 77.68 41.66
N SER A 4 42.77 77.01 40.56
CA SER A 4 41.47 77.10 39.88
C SER A 4 40.81 75.73 39.83
N LEU A 5 39.66 75.62 40.48
CA LEU A 5 38.77 74.48 40.46
C LEU A 5 38.05 74.45 39.11
N ALA A 6 38.07 73.29 38.43
CA ALA A 6 37.25 73.04 37.31
C ALA A 6 36.07 72.11 37.71
N ALA A 7 34.88 72.62 37.51
CA ALA A 7 33.62 71.87 37.73
C ALA A 7 33.36 70.84 36.62
N ILE A 8 33.13 69.62 37.02
CA ILE A 8 32.75 68.56 36.12
C ILE A 8 31.22 68.49 36.08
N ALA A 9 30.64 68.81 34.93
CA ALA A 9 29.20 68.63 34.67
C ALA A 9 28.98 67.21 34.23
N GLY A 10 28.28 66.43 35.04
CA GLY A 10 27.87 65.05 34.67
C GLY A 10 26.66 65.06 33.73
N VAL A 11 26.83 64.51 32.53
CA VAL A 11 25.75 64.27 31.63
C VAL A 11 25.22 62.83 31.90
N VAL A 12 24.00 62.76 32.44
CA VAL A 12 23.29 61.47 32.61
C VAL A 12 22.63 61.07 31.26
N LEU A 13 23.19 60.08 30.63
CA LEU A 13 22.62 59.52 29.41
C LEU A 13 21.57 58.40 29.77
N VAL A 14 20.29 58.74 29.64
CA VAL A 14 19.20 57.77 29.84
C VAL A 14 19.04 56.95 28.52
N LEU A 15 19.52 55.72 28.53
CA LEU A 15 19.28 54.75 27.44
C LEU A 15 17.88 54.14 27.59
N PHE A 16 16.94 54.58 26.75
CA PHE A 16 15.69 53.85 26.54
C PHE A 16 15.96 52.60 25.75
N ALA A 17 15.93 51.44 26.42
CA ALA A 17 15.90 50.13 25.73
C ALA A 17 14.50 49.93 25.16
N VAL A 18 14.34 50.13 23.84
CA VAL A 18 13.15 49.72 23.09
C VAL A 18 13.23 48.22 22.93
N GLY A 19 12.57 47.48 23.82
CA GLY A 19 12.38 46.03 23.68
C GLY A 19 11.45 45.73 22.49
N GLY A 20 12.03 45.48 21.33
CA GLY A 20 11.30 44.94 20.19
C GLY A 20 10.89 43.49 20.48
N ALA A 21 9.64 43.30 20.91
CA ALA A 21 9.04 41.96 20.94
C ALA A 21 8.88 41.46 19.50
N SER A 22 9.87 40.71 19.01
CA SER A 22 9.74 39.91 17.80
C SER A 22 8.73 38.80 18.09
N ALA A 23 7.46 39.05 17.79
CA ALA A 23 6.46 38.00 17.71
C ALA A 23 6.90 37.04 16.58
N GLN A 24 7.60 35.97 16.95
CA GLN A 24 7.80 34.82 16.08
C GLN A 24 6.43 34.30 15.72
N ARG A 25 5.91 34.67 14.54
CA ARG A 25 4.87 33.92 13.87
C ARG A 25 5.43 32.51 13.64
N GLN A 26 5.15 31.59 14.56
CA GLN A 26 5.14 30.17 14.27
C GLN A 26 4.07 29.98 13.19
N GLY A 27 4.50 30.11 11.93
CA GLY A 27 3.71 29.61 10.83
C GLY A 27 3.57 28.10 11.09
N ASN A 28 2.36 27.67 11.41
CA ASN A 28 2.00 26.27 11.24
C ASN A 28 2.25 25.97 9.76
N ALA A 29 3.41 25.43 9.43
CA ALA A 29 3.61 24.73 8.20
C ALA A 29 2.65 23.52 8.31
N SER A 30 1.45 23.63 7.77
CA SER A 30 0.58 22.47 7.58
C SER A 30 1.40 21.51 6.73
N SER A 31 1.81 20.39 7.31
CA SER A 31 2.50 19.33 6.57
C SER A 31 1.57 18.91 5.45
N SER A 32 2.02 19.02 4.19
CA SER A 32 1.25 18.58 3.04
C SER A 32 0.88 17.11 3.22
N SER A 33 -0.39 16.77 3.01
CA SER A 33 -0.87 15.40 3.16
C SER A 33 -0.31 14.49 2.06
N ALA A 34 -0.38 13.19 2.26
CA ALA A 34 0.01 12.23 1.22
C ALA A 34 -0.81 12.41 -0.06
N ARG A 35 -2.08 12.79 0.08
CA ARG A 35 -2.97 13.12 -1.04
C ARG A 35 -2.49 14.34 -1.82
N ASP A 36 -2.10 15.41 -1.13
CA ASP A 36 -1.62 16.65 -1.77
C ASP A 36 -0.25 16.45 -2.45
N LEU A 37 0.53 15.49 -1.95
CA LEU A 37 1.85 15.14 -2.47
C LEU A 37 1.82 14.06 -3.56
N ALA A 38 0.65 13.54 -3.93
CA ALA A 38 0.53 12.45 -4.88
C ALA A 38 1.09 12.85 -6.26
N PRO A 39 2.12 12.15 -6.79
CA PRO A 39 2.67 12.45 -8.11
C PRO A 39 1.85 11.86 -9.25
N ILE A 40 0.94 10.93 -8.94
CA ILE A 40 0.03 10.23 -9.86
C ILE A 40 -1.34 10.09 -9.22
N ASP A 41 -2.39 10.08 -10.03
CA ASP A 41 -3.77 9.85 -9.57
C ASP A 41 -4.19 8.40 -9.83
N LEU A 42 -4.20 7.60 -8.76
CA LEU A 42 -4.65 6.22 -8.79
C LEU A 42 -6.17 6.06 -8.61
N THR A 43 -6.91 7.13 -8.29
CA THR A 43 -8.34 7.05 -7.94
C THR A 43 -9.21 6.63 -9.13
N GLY A 44 -10.38 6.07 -8.84
CA GLY A 44 -11.40 5.66 -9.82
C GLY A 44 -11.60 4.16 -9.89
N TYR A 45 -12.19 3.73 -10.99
CA TYR A 45 -12.52 2.33 -11.26
C TYR A 45 -11.55 1.72 -12.27
N TRP A 46 -11.18 0.48 -12.02
CA TRP A 46 -10.20 -0.25 -12.80
C TRP A 46 -10.68 -1.68 -13.01
N VAL A 47 -10.53 -2.22 -14.20
CA VAL A 47 -10.85 -3.62 -14.50
C VAL A 47 -9.59 -4.40 -14.81
N SER A 48 -9.50 -5.63 -14.32
CA SER A 48 -8.37 -6.53 -14.62
C SER A 48 -8.15 -6.66 -16.12
N TYR A 49 -6.94 -6.36 -16.56
CA TYR A 49 -6.46 -6.57 -17.94
C TYR A 49 -5.46 -7.73 -17.91
N VAL A 50 -5.98 -8.96 -18.09
CA VAL A 50 -5.21 -10.19 -17.86
C VAL A 50 -4.31 -10.48 -19.05
N THR A 51 -3.08 -10.01 -19.02
CA THR A 51 -2.06 -10.20 -20.06
C THR A 51 -1.03 -11.27 -19.69
N GLU A 52 -0.82 -11.48 -18.37
CA GLU A 52 0.16 -12.44 -17.84
C GLU A 52 -0.55 -13.53 -17.00
N ASN A 53 0.06 -14.70 -16.94
CA ASN A 53 -0.42 -15.83 -16.14
C ASN A 53 -1.90 -16.18 -16.34
N TRP A 54 -2.52 -15.79 -17.49
CA TRP A 54 -3.95 -15.93 -17.76
C TRP A 54 -4.48 -17.35 -17.48
N ARG A 55 -3.69 -18.38 -17.80
CA ARG A 55 -4.02 -19.79 -17.56
C ARG A 55 -4.25 -20.11 -16.08
N TYR A 56 -3.59 -19.38 -15.18
CA TYR A 56 -3.66 -19.61 -13.73
C TYR A 56 -4.55 -18.57 -13.01
N ARG A 57 -4.95 -17.52 -13.72
CA ARG A 57 -5.81 -16.45 -13.19
C ARG A 57 -7.25 -16.62 -13.62
N MET A 58 -7.49 -16.98 -14.89
CA MET A 58 -8.85 -17.10 -15.47
C MET A 58 -9.54 -18.41 -15.12
N VAL A 59 -8.79 -19.44 -14.75
CA VAL A 59 -9.31 -20.77 -14.36
C VAL A 59 -8.56 -21.20 -13.11
N THR A 60 -9.26 -21.76 -12.13
CA THR A 60 -8.60 -22.38 -10.97
C THR A 60 -7.76 -23.58 -11.45
N PRO A 61 -6.45 -23.57 -11.25
CA PRO A 61 -5.59 -24.69 -11.63
C PRO A 61 -5.93 -25.94 -10.83
N ALA A 62 -5.52 -27.09 -11.36
CA ALA A 62 -5.70 -28.34 -10.66
C ALA A 62 -4.97 -28.37 -9.33
N LYS A 63 -5.47 -29.17 -8.38
CA LYS A 63 -4.77 -29.51 -7.14
C LYS A 63 -3.36 -30.03 -7.47
N GLY A 64 -2.35 -29.59 -6.71
CA GLY A 64 -0.97 -29.96 -6.97
C GLY A 64 -0.24 -29.11 -8.01
N GLU A 65 -0.95 -28.25 -8.76
CA GLU A 65 -0.35 -27.40 -9.78
C GLU A 65 0.23 -26.10 -9.17
N TYR A 66 1.54 -25.99 -9.12
CA TYR A 66 2.22 -24.80 -8.58
C TYR A 66 3.27 -24.21 -9.53
N ARG A 67 3.31 -24.62 -10.78
CA ARG A 67 4.25 -24.06 -11.77
C ARG A 67 4.21 -22.54 -11.78
N ARG A 68 5.39 -21.91 -11.94
CA ARG A 68 5.65 -20.47 -11.85
C ARG A 68 5.57 -19.89 -10.43
N ILE A 69 5.27 -20.69 -9.42
CA ILE A 69 5.45 -20.26 -8.03
C ILE A 69 6.66 -21.03 -7.49
N PRO A 70 7.68 -20.36 -6.93
CA PRO A 70 8.88 -21.00 -6.43
C PRO A 70 8.63 -21.66 -5.06
N ALA A 71 7.67 -22.57 -5.01
CA ALA A 71 7.23 -23.24 -3.80
C ALA A 71 8.37 -24.04 -3.15
N SER A 72 8.55 -23.89 -1.84
CA SER A 72 9.51 -24.67 -1.06
C SER A 72 9.00 -26.10 -0.84
N PRO A 73 9.87 -27.06 -0.48
CA PRO A 73 9.45 -28.40 -0.09
C PRO A 73 8.37 -28.40 1.04
N ALA A 74 8.40 -27.42 1.94
CA ALA A 74 7.41 -27.28 3.02
C ALA A 74 6.01 -26.94 2.52
N ALA A 75 5.86 -26.31 1.35
CA ALA A 75 4.57 -25.98 0.76
C ALA A 75 3.88 -27.20 0.12
N LEU A 76 4.64 -28.19 -0.35
CA LEU A 76 4.11 -29.30 -1.17
C LEU A 76 3.02 -30.13 -0.47
N PRO A 77 3.16 -30.50 0.82
CA PRO A 77 2.09 -31.23 1.51
C PRO A 77 0.78 -30.44 1.56
N ILE A 78 0.84 -29.11 1.74
CA ILE A 78 -0.33 -28.24 1.80
C ILE A 78 -0.99 -28.15 0.41
N ILE A 79 -0.20 -27.92 -0.64
CA ILE A 79 -0.66 -27.88 -2.02
C ILE A 79 -1.37 -29.17 -2.41
N ASN A 80 -0.81 -30.32 -2.03
CA ASN A 80 -1.36 -31.63 -2.31
C ASN A 80 -2.57 -32.00 -1.44
N ALA A 81 -2.68 -31.41 -0.25
CA ALA A 81 -3.82 -31.61 0.65
C ALA A 81 -4.99 -30.65 0.38
N TRP A 82 -4.80 -29.61 -0.46
CA TRP A 82 -5.84 -28.59 -0.70
C TRP A 82 -7.22 -29.19 -0.97
N ASP A 83 -8.20 -28.69 -0.22
CA ASP A 83 -9.60 -29.08 -0.33
C ASP A 83 -10.49 -27.82 -0.22
N PRO A 84 -11.03 -27.32 -1.34
CA PRO A 84 -11.85 -26.13 -1.34
C PRO A 84 -13.17 -26.30 -0.57
N VAL A 85 -13.70 -27.52 -0.50
CA VAL A 85 -14.95 -27.80 0.24
C VAL A 85 -14.69 -27.72 1.74
N ALA A 86 -13.56 -28.26 2.20
CA ALA A 86 -13.15 -28.14 3.60
C ALA A 86 -12.89 -26.67 3.98
N ASP A 87 -12.23 -25.89 3.11
CA ASP A 87 -12.03 -24.46 3.34
C ASP A 87 -13.37 -23.69 3.42
N GLN A 88 -14.32 -23.99 2.53
CA GLN A 88 -15.65 -23.38 2.57
C GLN A 88 -16.40 -23.69 3.88
N ARG A 89 -16.40 -24.95 4.31
CA ARG A 89 -17.02 -25.37 5.58
C ARG A 89 -16.40 -24.72 6.80
N ALA A 90 -15.09 -24.49 6.76
CA ALA A 90 -14.32 -23.85 7.83
C ALA A 90 -14.41 -22.31 7.84
N GLY A 91 -15.16 -21.67 6.91
CA GLY A 91 -15.23 -20.23 6.77
C GLY A 91 -13.94 -19.61 6.24
N ASN A 92 -13.12 -20.39 5.54
CA ASN A 92 -11.81 -20.00 5.02
C ASN A 92 -11.80 -19.67 3.51
N GLN A 93 -12.97 -19.47 2.91
CA GLN A 93 -13.11 -19.17 1.47
C GLN A 93 -12.37 -17.92 1.01
N CYS A 94 -12.02 -17.02 1.92
CA CYS A 94 -11.25 -15.83 1.60
C CYS A 94 -9.72 -16.02 1.63
N LYS A 95 -9.18 -17.22 1.85
CA LYS A 95 -7.73 -17.48 1.89
C LYS A 95 -6.98 -17.03 0.63
N SER A 96 -7.61 -17.10 -0.53
CA SER A 96 -7.02 -16.68 -1.82
C SER A 96 -7.28 -15.21 -2.18
N TYR A 97 -7.94 -14.46 -1.29
CA TYR A 97 -8.28 -13.06 -1.49
C TYR A 97 -7.48 -12.13 -0.55
N GLY A 98 -6.43 -12.65 0.09
CA GLY A 98 -5.52 -11.86 0.92
C GLY A 98 -4.60 -10.96 0.09
N ALA A 99 -3.94 -9.99 0.74
CA ALA A 99 -3.09 -9.01 0.08
C ALA A 99 -2.01 -9.63 -0.83
N ALA A 100 -1.49 -10.82 -0.48
CA ALA A 100 -0.49 -11.53 -1.29
C ALA A 100 -1.03 -12.08 -2.63
N ALA A 101 -2.35 -12.11 -2.83
CA ALA A 101 -2.98 -12.73 -4.01
C ALA A 101 -4.04 -11.86 -4.69
N ILE A 102 -4.70 -10.96 -3.96
CA ILE A 102 -5.93 -10.29 -4.41
C ILE A 102 -5.75 -9.53 -5.72
N MET A 103 -4.59 -8.90 -5.96
CA MET A 103 -4.33 -8.19 -7.22
C MET A 103 -4.25 -9.14 -8.42
N SER A 104 -4.02 -10.43 -8.21
CA SER A 104 -4.02 -11.45 -9.27
C SER A 104 -5.40 -12.07 -9.52
N VAL A 105 -6.38 -11.85 -8.63
CA VAL A 105 -7.76 -12.29 -8.83
C VAL A 105 -8.43 -11.39 -9.86
N PRO A 106 -8.96 -11.93 -10.97
CA PRO A 106 -9.68 -11.12 -11.95
C PRO A 106 -10.92 -10.48 -11.34
N GLY A 107 -11.12 -9.21 -11.62
CA GLY A 107 -12.22 -8.41 -11.09
C GLY A 107 -11.96 -6.92 -11.29
N ARG A 108 -12.67 -6.09 -10.53
CA ARG A 108 -12.53 -4.63 -10.55
C ARG A 108 -11.96 -4.12 -9.24
N LEU A 109 -11.24 -3.02 -9.34
CA LEU A 109 -10.81 -2.22 -8.19
C LEU A 109 -11.57 -0.89 -8.21
N ARG A 110 -11.93 -0.41 -7.02
CA ARG A 110 -12.30 0.98 -6.78
C ARG A 110 -11.26 1.57 -5.85
N ILE A 111 -10.53 2.58 -6.31
CA ILE A 111 -9.49 3.25 -5.53
C ILE A 111 -9.99 4.65 -5.18
N THR A 112 -9.97 5.00 -3.89
CA THR A 112 -10.44 6.28 -3.37
C THR A 112 -9.56 6.74 -2.21
N TRP A 113 -9.53 8.03 -1.93
CA TRP A 113 -8.98 8.52 -0.67
C TRP A 113 -10.03 8.36 0.43
N GLN A 114 -9.70 7.63 1.50
CA GLN A 114 -10.52 7.53 2.70
C GLN A 114 -10.36 8.78 3.56
N ASP A 115 -9.14 9.29 3.64
CA ASP A 115 -8.75 10.53 4.32
C ASP A 115 -7.51 11.13 3.62
N ALA A 116 -6.88 12.12 4.23
CA ALA A 116 -5.72 12.82 3.66
C ALA A 116 -4.47 11.94 3.48
N ASP A 117 -4.33 10.88 4.29
CA ASP A 117 -3.14 10.03 4.36
C ASP A 117 -3.46 8.54 4.26
N THR A 118 -4.68 8.19 3.84
CA THR A 118 -5.08 6.79 3.65
C THR A 118 -5.74 6.60 2.29
N LEU A 119 -5.09 5.84 1.40
CA LEU A 119 -5.67 5.38 0.15
C LEU A 119 -6.41 4.07 0.39
N ARG A 120 -7.64 3.97 -0.08
CA ARG A 120 -8.51 2.80 0.04
C ARG A 120 -8.64 2.11 -1.30
N ILE A 121 -8.43 0.80 -1.32
CA ILE A 121 -8.69 -0.06 -2.46
C ILE A 121 -9.79 -1.05 -2.06
N ASP A 122 -10.93 -0.97 -2.74
CA ASP A 122 -11.97 -1.98 -2.68
C ASP A 122 -11.86 -2.89 -3.91
N THR A 123 -12.15 -4.18 -3.74
CA THR A 123 -12.27 -5.14 -4.84
C THR A 123 -13.70 -5.66 -4.93
N ASP A 124 -14.26 -5.80 -6.13
CA ASP A 124 -15.56 -6.44 -6.33
C ASP A 124 -15.46 -7.96 -6.13
N ALA A 125 -14.44 -8.60 -6.71
CA ALA A 125 -14.17 -10.01 -6.48
C ALA A 125 -13.73 -10.26 -5.02
N GLY A 126 -14.51 -11.01 -4.29
CA GLY A 126 -14.29 -11.33 -2.88
C GLY A 126 -14.72 -10.23 -1.91
N THR A 127 -15.17 -9.07 -2.39
CA THR A 127 -15.63 -7.93 -1.57
C THR A 127 -14.61 -7.57 -0.47
N GLN A 128 -13.35 -7.32 -0.87
CA GLN A 128 -12.28 -7.00 0.06
C GLN A 128 -12.01 -5.49 0.09
N THR A 129 -11.51 -5.01 1.21
CA THR A 129 -11.02 -3.63 1.37
C THR A 129 -9.60 -3.64 1.90
N ARG A 130 -8.71 -2.89 1.27
CA ARG A 130 -7.33 -2.63 1.71
C ARG A 130 -7.16 -1.16 2.02
N LEU A 131 -6.50 -0.84 3.13
CA LEU A 131 -6.17 0.51 3.54
C LEU A 131 -4.65 0.71 3.47
N LEU A 132 -4.21 1.55 2.55
CA LEU A 132 -2.80 1.87 2.35
C LEU A 132 -2.50 3.17 3.10
N ARG A 133 -1.81 3.06 4.24
CA ARG A 133 -1.55 4.19 5.14
C ARG A 133 -0.21 4.82 4.85
N PHE A 134 -0.21 6.11 4.61
CA PHE A 134 1.00 6.92 4.49
C PHE A 134 1.42 7.38 5.88
N THR A 135 2.29 6.61 6.53
CA THR A 135 2.89 7.02 7.80
C THR A 135 4.14 7.84 7.51
N ALA A 136 4.04 9.15 7.63
CA ALA A 136 5.21 10.03 7.58
C ALA A 136 6.11 9.71 8.79
N GLY A 137 7.13 8.88 8.59
CA GLY A 137 8.31 8.79 9.46
C GLY A 137 8.10 8.58 10.98
N ALA A 138 6.88 8.36 11.44
CA ALA A 138 6.66 8.05 12.85
C ALA A 138 7.15 6.61 13.10
N PRO A 139 8.14 6.38 14.00
CA PRO A 139 8.34 5.06 14.55
C PRO A 139 7.01 4.70 15.21
N GLY A 140 6.37 3.65 14.69
CA GLY A 140 5.02 3.29 15.07
C GLY A 140 4.81 3.38 16.56
N ASN A 141 3.81 4.11 16.97
CA ASN A 141 3.25 3.98 18.31
C ASN A 141 2.87 2.50 18.43
N LYS A 142 3.76 1.70 18.99
CA LYS A 142 3.50 0.29 19.27
C LYS A 142 2.34 0.30 20.25
N SER A 143 1.13 0.16 19.71
CA SER A 143 -0.02 -0.15 20.54
C SER A 143 0.36 -1.33 21.43
N ALA A 144 -0.03 -1.31 22.68
CA ALA A 144 0.39 -2.28 23.70
C ALA A 144 0.00 -3.73 23.36
N SER A 145 -0.76 -3.97 22.30
CA SER A 145 -1.01 -5.28 21.68
C SER A 145 -0.92 -5.16 20.18
N ALA A 146 -0.08 -6.00 19.54
CA ALA A 146 -0.06 -6.10 18.08
C ALA A 146 -1.46 -6.46 17.56
N PRO A 147 -1.96 -5.79 16.49
CA PRO A 147 -3.24 -6.13 15.91
C PRO A 147 -3.22 -7.59 15.44
N ARG A 148 -4.39 -8.25 15.52
CA ARG A 148 -4.50 -9.64 15.04
C ARG A 148 -4.24 -9.69 13.53
N PRO A 149 -3.52 -10.72 13.04
CA PRO A 149 -3.30 -10.90 11.61
C PRO A 149 -4.62 -10.99 10.84
N THR A 150 -4.69 -10.31 9.71
CA THR A 150 -5.84 -10.36 8.79
C THR A 150 -5.37 -10.79 7.41
N TRP A 151 -6.29 -11.17 6.51
CA TRP A 151 -5.89 -11.51 5.13
C TRP A 151 -5.37 -10.29 4.35
N GLN A 152 -5.81 -9.06 4.71
CA GLN A 152 -5.32 -7.84 4.08
C GLN A 152 -4.09 -7.26 4.79
N GLY A 153 -3.76 -7.74 5.99
CA GLY A 153 -2.61 -7.28 6.76
C GLY A 153 -2.65 -5.79 7.11
N GLU A 154 -1.47 -5.24 7.30
CA GLU A 154 -1.22 -3.82 7.53
C GLU A 154 -0.31 -3.29 6.43
N SER A 155 -0.80 -2.31 5.66
CA SER A 155 -0.11 -1.75 4.51
C SER A 155 0.40 -0.34 4.81
N ASN A 156 1.74 -0.18 4.72
CA ASN A 156 2.42 1.11 4.79
C ASN A 156 2.76 1.57 3.38
N ALA A 157 2.34 2.77 3.05
CA ALA A 157 2.46 3.36 1.73
C ALA A 157 3.43 4.55 1.73
N ARG A 158 4.11 4.76 0.61
CA ARG A 158 4.89 5.97 0.34
C ARG A 158 4.93 6.26 -1.15
N TRP A 159 4.96 7.54 -1.49
CA TRP A 159 5.24 7.96 -2.85
C TRP A 159 6.73 7.84 -3.17
N GLU A 160 7.02 7.30 -4.34
CA GLU A 160 8.35 7.32 -4.95
C GLU A 160 8.29 8.24 -6.17
N ARG A 161 9.07 9.33 -6.14
CA ARG A 161 9.13 10.32 -7.21
C ARG A 161 10.36 10.08 -8.08
N VAL A 162 10.25 10.33 -9.36
CA VAL A 162 11.40 10.42 -10.25
C VAL A 162 12.12 11.73 -9.99
N ALA A 163 13.44 11.76 -10.12
CA ALA A 163 14.28 12.91 -9.74
C ALA A 163 14.00 14.20 -10.54
N ALA A 164 13.34 14.11 -11.70
CA ALA A 164 12.98 15.27 -12.51
C ALA A 164 11.55 15.74 -12.18
N PRO A 165 11.31 17.07 -12.06
CA PRO A 165 9.96 17.60 -11.88
C PRO A 165 9.07 17.17 -13.06
N ASP A 166 7.79 16.91 -12.79
CA ASP A 166 6.72 16.57 -13.73
C ASP A 166 6.84 15.21 -14.47
N THR A 167 7.71 14.32 -14.03
CA THR A 167 7.88 13.01 -14.67
C THR A 167 7.05 11.90 -14.07
N GLY A 168 6.09 12.22 -13.16
CA GLY A 168 5.26 11.24 -12.50
C GLY A 168 5.94 10.59 -11.29
N GLY A 169 5.53 9.39 -10.97
CA GLY A 169 6.04 8.64 -9.83
C GLY A 169 5.33 7.30 -9.68
N SER A 170 5.64 6.61 -8.60
CA SER A 170 5.08 5.32 -8.23
C SER A 170 4.57 5.36 -6.80
N LEU A 171 3.57 4.53 -6.49
CA LEU A 171 3.22 4.25 -5.11
C LEU A 171 3.89 2.94 -4.70
N ARG A 172 4.75 3.01 -3.70
CA ARG A 172 5.27 1.80 -3.04
C ARG A 172 4.47 1.48 -1.79
N VAL A 173 4.10 0.20 -1.65
CA VAL A 173 3.38 -0.33 -0.49
C VAL A 173 4.12 -1.53 0.06
N VAL A 174 4.27 -1.60 1.39
CA VAL A 174 4.76 -2.80 2.08
C VAL A 174 3.68 -3.27 3.04
N THR A 175 3.27 -4.52 2.88
CA THR A 175 2.22 -5.15 3.70
C THR A 175 2.81 -6.29 4.52
N SER A 176 2.50 -6.29 5.80
CA SER A 176 2.87 -7.33 6.77
C SER A 176 1.68 -7.67 7.67
N ASN A 177 1.91 -8.44 8.74
CA ASN A 177 0.86 -8.87 9.68
C ASN A 177 -0.30 -9.59 8.98
N LEU A 178 0.05 -10.47 8.04
CA LEU A 178 -0.89 -11.25 7.25
C LEU A 178 -1.32 -12.51 8.02
N ARG A 179 -2.62 -12.83 7.93
CA ARG A 179 -3.11 -14.18 8.23
C ARG A 179 -2.70 -15.11 7.10
N ALA A 180 -2.23 -16.31 7.41
CA ALA A 180 -1.84 -17.32 6.42
C ALA A 180 -2.98 -17.60 5.41
N GLY A 181 -2.64 -17.69 4.14
CA GLY A 181 -3.59 -17.86 3.04
C GLY A 181 -2.98 -18.55 1.83
N TYR A 182 -3.53 -18.25 0.66
CA TYR A 182 -3.07 -18.83 -0.60
C TYR A 182 -2.67 -17.76 -1.62
N LEU A 183 -1.54 -17.98 -2.30
CA LEU A 183 -1.07 -17.17 -3.43
C LEU A 183 -1.89 -17.42 -4.70
N ARG A 184 -2.61 -18.54 -4.74
CA ARG A 184 -3.41 -18.96 -5.88
C ARG A 184 -4.61 -19.76 -5.38
N LYS A 185 -5.73 -19.71 -6.08
CA LYS A 185 -7.00 -20.34 -5.67
C LYS A 185 -6.94 -21.86 -5.52
N ASN A 186 -5.91 -22.52 -6.00
CA ASN A 186 -5.73 -23.95 -5.84
C ASN A 186 -4.85 -24.35 -4.64
N GLY A 187 -4.79 -23.50 -3.60
CA GLY A 187 -4.21 -23.86 -2.31
C GLY A 187 -2.69 -23.72 -2.21
N VAL A 188 -2.01 -23.01 -3.12
CA VAL A 188 -0.58 -22.74 -2.96
C VAL A 188 -0.39 -21.75 -1.79
N PRO A 189 0.22 -22.15 -0.66
CA PRO A 189 0.17 -21.39 0.58
C PRO A 189 1.13 -20.21 0.61
N TYR A 190 0.79 -19.23 1.46
CA TYR A 190 1.73 -18.31 2.09
C TYR A 190 1.50 -18.32 3.62
N SER A 191 2.55 -18.01 4.38
CA SER A 191 2.55 -18.04 5.84
C SER A 191 2.24 -16.67 6.45
N GLU A 192 2.04 -16.62 7.78
CA GLU A 192 1.92 -15.36 8.53
C GLU A 192 3.23 -14.55 8.57
N ARG A 193 4.36 -15.15 8.16
CA ARG A 193 5.66 -14.48 8.07
C ARG A 193 5.90 -13.81 6.72
N THR A 194 4.88 -13.82 5.86
CA THR A 194 4.92 -13.22 4.54
C THR A 194 4.99 -11.69 4.62
N THR A 195 5.85 -11.13 3.78
CA THR A 195 5.86 -9.70 3.45
C THR A 195 5.52 -9.54 1.97
N VAL A 196 4.68 -8.57 1.67
CA VAL A 196 4.30 -8.20 0.29
C VAL A 196 4.77 -6.80 0.02
N SER A 197 5.61 -6.62 -1.00
CA SER A 197 5.99 -5.31 -1.54
C SER A 197 5.29 -5.09 -2.88
N GLU A 198 4.63 -3.96 -3.04
CA GLU A 198 3.91 -3.62 -4.27
C GLU A 198 4.34 -2.25 -4.78
N HIS A 199 4.43 -2.13 -6.12
CA HIS A 199 4.63 -0.86 -6.82
C HIS A 199 3.44 -0.65 -7.76
N PHE A 200 2.80 0.51 -7.63
CA PHE A 200 1.66 0.92 -8.45
C PHE A 200 2.12 2.01 -9.40
N ASP A 201 2.09 1.71 -10.68
CA ASP A 201 2.55 2.58 -11.75
C ASP A 201 1.45 2.81 -12.76
N LEU A 202 1.43 3.99 -13.40
CA LEU A 202 0.51 4.30 -14.49
C LEU A 202 1.25 4.33 -15.81
N ALA A 203 0.64 3.76 -16.84
CA ALA A 203 1.14 3.83 -18.20
C ALA A 203 0.00 4.22 -19.17
N PRO A 204 0.29 5.06 -20.18
CA PRO A 204 -0.68 5.36 -21.22
C PRO A 204 -0.87 4.15 -22.14
N LEU A 205 -2.09 3.94 -22.60
CA LEU A 205 -2.40 2.99 -23.67
C LEU A 205 -2.47 3.72 -25.03
N PRO A 206 -2.18 3.03 -26.15
CA PRO A 206 -2.25 3.63 -27.48
C PRO A 206 -3.63 4.18 -27.87
N ASP A 207 -4.70 3.64 -27.26
CA ASP A 207 -6.09 4.08 -27.46
C ASP A 207 -6.47 5.30 -26.60
N GLY A 208 -5.52 5.94 -25.94
CA GLY A 208 -5.76 7.05 -25.02
C GLY A 208 -6.22 6.64 -23.63
N GLY A 209 -6.38 5.33 -23.37
CA GLY A 209 -6.71 4.81 -22.04
C GLY A 209 -5.50 4.84 -21.10
N THR A 210 -5.75 4.47 -19.85
CA THR A 210 -4.70 4.36 -18.82
C THR A 210 -4.64 2.93 -18.29
N LEU A 211 -3.43 2.42 -18.18
CA LEU A 211 -3.12 1.14 -17.55
C LEU A 211 -2.52 1.39 -16.15
N LEU A 212 -3.03 0.68 -15.17
CA LEU A 212 -2.43 0.55 -13.85
C LEU A 212 -1.66 -0.78 -13.81
N LEU A 213 -0.37 -0.70 -13.53
CA LEU A 213 0.50 -1.86 -13.32
C LEU A 213 0.75 -2.00 -11.81
N VAL A 214 0.56 -3.21 -11.28
CA VAL A 214 0.82 -3.49 -9.86
C VAL A 214 1.87 -4.57 -9.77
N THR A 215 3.14 -4.18 -9.72
CA THR A 215 4.22 -5.16 -9.51
C THR A 215 4.20 -5.60 -8.06
N THR A 216 3.88 -6.87 -7.84
CA THR A 216 3.75 -7.50 -6.52
C THR A 216 4.91 -8.47 -6.31
N ILE A 217 5.64 -8.28 -5.22
CA ILE A 217 6.75 -9.12 -4.77
C ILE A 217 6.34 -9.75 -3.44
N VAL A 218 6.21 -11.06 -3.41
CA VAL A 218 5.86 -11.83 -2.21
C VAL A 218 7.08 -12.55 -1.69
N GLU A 219 7.47 -12.26 -0.46
CA GLU A 219 8.56 -12.90 0.25
C GLU A 219 7.98 -13.72 1.40
N ASP A 220 8.20 -15.02 1.39
CA ASP A 220 7.76 -15.94 2.44
C ASP A 220 8.88 -16.91 2.81
N PRO A 221 9.47 -16.79 4.00
CA PRO A 221 10.61 -17.63 4.41
C PRO A 221 10.22 -19.09 4.69
N VAL A 222 8.93 -19.43 4.69
CA VAL A 222 8.43 -20.77 4.97
C VAL A 222 8.10 -21.53 3.69
N TYR A 223 7.31 -20.90 2.80
CA TYR A 223 6.70 -21.60 1.66
C TYR A 223 7.28 -21.21 0.31
N LEU A 224 8.20 -20.23 0.24
CA LEU A 224 8.88 -19.85 -0.99
C LEU A 224 10.38 -20.03 -0.88
N ASN A 225 11.02 -20.54 -1.94
CA ASN A 225 12.48 -20.65 -2.03
C ASN A 225 13.15 -19.32 -2.39
N VAL A 226 12.46 -18.49 -3.17
CA VAL A 226 12.87 -17.14 -3.60
C VAL A 226 11.63 -16.26 -3.68
N PRO A 227 11.74 -14.92 -3.75
CA PRO A 227 10.59 -14.05 -3.92
C PRO A 227 9.74 -14.43 -5.15
N TYR A 228 8.42 -14.48 -4.98
CA TYR A 228 7.47 -14.67 -6.06
C TYR A 228 7.03 -13.30 -6.59
N VAL A 229 7.27 -13.06 -7.88
CA VAL A 229 6.98 -11.77 -8.52
C VAL A 229 5.92 -11.95 -9.59
N VAL A 230 4.89 -11.10 -9.55
CA VAL A 230 3.84 -10.98 -10.57
C VAL A 230 3.55 -9.51 -10.83
N SER A 231 3.01 -9.22 -12.01
CA SER A 231 2.66 -7.84 -12.38
C SER A 231 1.25 -7.80 -12.98
N PRO A 232 0.19 -7.94 -12.16
CA PRO A 232 -1.17 -7.77 -12.63
C PRO A 232 -1.43 -6.36 -13.15
N HIS A 233 -2.20 -6.29 -14.25
CA HIS A 233 -2.54 -5.06 -14.92
C HIS A 233 -4.04 -4.79 -14.84
N PHE A 234 -4.40 -3.51 -14.83
CA PHE A 234 -5.78 -3.05 -14.81
C PHE A 234 -5.95 -1.87 -15.78
N LYS A 235 -7.04 -1.89 -16.56
CA LYS A 235 -7.41 -0.79 -17.44
C LYS A 235 -8.39 0.13 -16.72
N LYS A 236 -8.20 1.45 -16.84
CA LYS A 236 -9.11 2.46 -16.29
C LYS A 236 -10.51 2.30 -16.91
N GLU A 237 -11.54 2.30 -16.08
CA GLU A 237 -12.94 2.40 -16.50
C GLU A 237 -13.46 3.83 -16.28
N PRO A 238 -14.41 4.31 -17.09
CA PRO A 238 -14.90 5.68 -16.98
C PRO A 238 -15.67 5.92 -15.67
N ASP A 239 -16.36 4.91 -15.18
CA ASP A 239 -17.19 4.97 -13.98
C ASP A 239 -17.38 3.61 -13.31
N GLY A 240 -18.26 3.56 -12.29
CA GLY A 240 -18.58 2.34 -11.54
C GLY A 240 -19.79 1.56 -12.06
N SER A 241 -20.28 1.81 -13.25
CA SER A 241 -21.52 1.16 -13.77
C SER A 241 -21.42 -0.37 -13.87
N LYS A 242 -20.20 -0.89 -13.98
CA LYS A 242 -19.92 -2.33 -14.05
C LYS A 242 -19.43 -2.91 -12.74
N TRP A 243 -19.49 -2.17 -11.65
CA TRP A 243 -19.09 -2.66 -10.33
C TRP A 243 -20.05 -3.75 -9.86
N ASP A 244 -19.54 -4.97 -9.65
CA ASP A 244 -20.34 -6.17 -9.34
C ASP A 244 -19.68 -6.95 -8.18
N PRO A 245 -19.95 -6.55 -6.92
CA PRO A 245 -19.33 -7.18 -5.75
C PRO A 245 -19.85 -8.61 -5.57
N THR A 246 -18.91 -9.56 -5.50
CA THR A 246 -19.17 -10.96 -5.23
C THR A 246 -18.48 -11.42 -3.95
N PRO A 247 -19.04 -12.34 -3.17
CA PRO A 247 -18.38 -12.86 -1.98
C PRO A 247 -17.12 -13.66 -2.31
N CYS A 248 -16.28 -13.90 -1.31
CA CYS A 248 -15.20 -14.86 -1.45
C CYS A 248 -15.75 -16.26 -1.76
N SER A 249 -15.05 -16.97 -2.63
CA SER A 249 -15.33 -18.37 -2.93
C SER A 249 -14.03 -19.17 -2.98
N SER A 250 -14.02 -20.34 -2.35
CA SER A 250 -12.93 -21.31 -2.46
C SER A 250 -12.94 -22.08 -3.78
N THR A 251 -14.05 -22.00 -4.54
CA THR A 251 -14.22 -22.52 -5.90
C THR A 251 -14.57 -21.38 -6.85
N TRP A 252 -14.36 -21.59 -8.15
CA TRP A 252 -14.85 -20.69 -9.21
C TRP A 252 -16.24 -21.13 -9.63
#